data_49ac60c486448b841b870e4fbd85cf8a
#
_entry.id   49ac60c486448b841b870e4fbd85cf8a
#
_cell.length_a   1.000
_cell.length_b   1.000
_cell.length_c   1.000
_cell.angle_alpha   90.00
_cell.angle_beta   90.00
_cell.angle_gamma   90.00
#
_symmetry.space_group_name_H-M   'P 1'
#
loop_
_entity.id
_entity.type
_entity.pdbx_description
1 polymer ?
#
loop_
_entity_poly.entity_id
_entity_poly.type
_entity_poly.pdbx_seq_one_letter_code
_entity_poly.pdbx_strand_id
1 'polypeptide(L)'
;MEYIYLAGRSHSREHAVNSAKIFSQCKPMLVGTGGLTLFPGTPLLEEAQRGEFDPLTEKEMLEELKLFVENLTADCSFITHHTVAANLTGPNFLSRKDKIVAALDHAIRHGDMDRMAAYRRNKRTL
;
A
#
# COMPACT_ATOMS: atom_id res chain seq x y z
N MET A 1 7.75 -9.16 -2.63
CA MET A 1 6.37 -8.57 -2.63
C MET A 1 5.96 -8.28 -1.20
N GLU A 2 5.57 -7.07 -0.93
CA GLU A 2 4.99 -6.68 0.36
C GLU A 2 3.49 -6.49 0.20
N TYR A 3 2.71 -7.13 1.07
CA TYR A 3 1.28 -6.89 1.16
C TYR A 3 1.01 -5.87 2.26
N ILE A 4 0.91 -4.61 1.88
CA ILE A 4 0.55 -3.54 2.78
C ILE A 4 -0.94 -3.64 3.17
N TYR A 5 -1.31 -3.02 4.28
CA TYR A 5 -2.66 -3.00 4.89
C TYR A 5 -3.03 -4.26 5.66
N LEU A 6 -2.19 -5.30 5.66
CA LEU A 6 -2.51 -6.60 6.26
C LEU A 6 -2.50 -6.59 7.79
N ALA A 7 -1.83 -5.61 8.40
CA ALA A 7 -1.79 -5.46 9.86
C ALA A 7 -3.06 -4.85 10.47
N GLY A 8 -3.99 -4.39 9.64
CA GLY A 8 -5.19 -3.69 10.09
C GLY A 8 -4.91 -2.25 10.51
N ARG A 9 -5.98 -1.53 10.87
CA ARG A 9 -5.91 -0.09 11.18
C ARG A 9 -5.02 0.20 12.40
N SER A 10 -5.14 -0.58 13.47
CA SER A 10 -4.44 -0.32 14.73
C SER A 10 -2.91 -0.44 14.64
N HIS A 11 -2.40 -1.22 13.69
CA HIS A 11 -0.96 -1.47 13.50
C HIS A 11 -0.42 -0.96 12.17
N SER A 12 -1.21 -0.21 11.41
CA SER A 12 -0.87 0.25 10.06
C SER A 12 0.45 1.03 10.01
N ARG A 13 0.61 2.02 10.89
CA ARG A 13 1.83 2.83 10.94
C ARG A 13 3.07 2.02 11.27
N GLU A 14 2.97 1.19 12.29
CA GLU A 14 4.07 0.33 12.73
C GLU A 14 4.45 -0.68 11.65
N HIS A 15 3.47 -1.28 11.00
CA HIS A 15 3.66 -2.19 9.88
C HIS A 15 4.43 -1.52 8.73
N ALA A 16 4.00 -0.33 8.29
CA ALA A 16 4.65 0.40 7.21
C ALA A 16 6.11 0.72 7.51
N VAL A 17 6.39 1.26 8.69
CA VAL A 17 7.74 1.66 9.10
C VAL A 17 8.66 0.46 9.25
N ASN A 18 8.21 -0.60 9.93
CA ASN A 18 9.01 -1.78 10.18
C ASN A 18 9.29 -2.57 8.90
N SER A 19 8.29 -2.73 8.04
CA SER A 19 8.47 -3.38 6.74
C SER A 19 9.48 -2.62 5.87
N ALA A 20 9.34 -1.31 5.76
CA ALA A 20 10.28 -0.48 4.99
C ALA A 20 11.71 -0.59 5.53
N LYS A 21 11.88 -0.65 6.84
CA LYS A 21 13.17 -0.81 7.50
C LYS A 21 13.84 -2.14 7.15
N ILE A 22 13.07 -3.24 7.20
CA ILE A 22 13.55 -4.58 6.86
C ILE A 22 13.95 -4.64 5.39
N PHE A 23 13.08 -4.17 4.49
CA PHE A 23 13.38 -4.15 3.05
C PHE A 23 14.60 -3.29 2.74
N SER A 24 14.79 -2.17 3.42
CA SER A 24 15.98 -1.33 3.24
C SER A 24 17.28 -2.04 3.63
N GLN A 25 17.25 -2.85 4.68
CA GLN A 25 18.39 -3.64 5.12
C GLN A 25 18.73 -4.80 4.17
N CYS A 26 17.72 -5.40 3.55
CA CYS A 26 17.88 -6.51 2.60
C CYS A 26 18.51 -6.09 1.28
N LYS A 27 18.55 -4.79 0.97
CA LYS A 27 19.06 -4.24 -0.30
C LYS A 27 18.47 -4.95 -1.53
N PRO A 28 17.15 -5.02 -1.68
CA PRO A 28 16.51 -5.75 -2.76
C PRO A 28 16.75 -5.07 -4.11
N MET A 29 16.76 -5.86 -5.19
CA MET A 29 16.76 -5.32 -6.54
C MET A 29 15.38 -4.77 -6.93
N LEU A 30 14.33 -5.36 -6.40
CA LEU A 30 12.94 -5.02 -6.69
C LEU A 30 12.10 -5.08 -5.41
N VAL A 31 11.34 -4.03 -5.16
CA VAL A 31 10.30 -3.99 -4.13
C VAL A 31 8.94 -3.81 -4.82
N GLY A 32 8.04 -4.76 -4.58
CA GLY A 32 6.66 -4.67 -5.03
C GLY A 32 5.71 -4.50 -3.85
N THR A 33 4.73 -3.61 -3.96
CA THR A 33 3.66 -3.46 -2.98
C THR A 33 2.33 -3.88 -3.59
N GLY A 34 1.63 -4.78 -2.90
CA GLY A 34 0.29 -5.23 -3.25
C GLY A 34 -0.75 -4.65 -2.28
N GLY A 35 -1.89 -4.26 -2.80
CA GLY A 35 -3.03 -3.83 -1.99
C GLY A 35 -3.84 -5.02 -1.48
N LEU A 36 -4.40 -4.89 -0.29
CA LEU A 36 -5.30 -5.90 0.27
C LEU A 36 -6.71 -5.73 -0.32
N THR A 37 -7.25 -6.82 -0.84
CA THR A 37 -8.66 -6.92 -1.24
C THR A 37 -9.29 -8.10 -0.51
N LEU A 38 -10.39 -7.85 0.18
CA LEU A 38 -11.13 -8.89 0.90
C LEU A 38 -12.10 -9.59 -0.06
N PHE A 39 -11.75 -10.80 -0.48
CA PHE A 39 -12.59 -11.57 -1.39
C PHE A 39 -13.59 -12.45 -0.65
N PRO A 40 -14.81 -12.64 -1.21
CA PRO A 40 -15.79 -13.58 -0.66
C PRO A 40 -15.20 -14.98 -0.48
N GLY A 41 -15.54 -15.63 0.62
CA GLY A 41 -15.07 -16.98 0.94
C GLY A 41 -13.67 -17.07 1.52
N THR A 42 -13.05 -15.94 1.85
CA THR A 42 -11.74 -15.93 2.51
C THR A 42 -11.87 -15.78 4.03
N PRO A 43 -11.00 -16.43 4.82
CA PRO A 43 -11.01 -16.28 6.28
C PRO A 43 -10.88 -14.84 6.76
N LEU A 44 -10.07 -14.02 6.07
CA LEU A 44 -9.85 -12.64 6.45
C LEU A 44 -11.11 -11.76 6.27
N LEU A 45 -11.92 -12.02 5.23
CA LEU A 45 -13.21 -11.34 5.10
C LEU A 45 -14.16 -11.73 6.24
N GLU A 46 -14.19 -13.02 6.62
CA GLU A 46 -15.00 -13.49 7.74
C GLU A 46 -14.57 -12.85 9.06
N GLU A 47 -13.26 -12.75 9.30
CA GLU A 47 -12.71 -12.04 10.46
C GLU A 47 -13.12 -10.56 10.48
N ALA A 48 -13.06 -9.90 9.32
CA ALA A 48 -13.50 -8.51 9.19
C ALA A 48 -15.00 -8.36 9.49
N GLN A 49 -15.83 -9.29 9.02
CA GLN A 49 -17.28 -9.29 9.28
C GLN A 49 -17.60 -9.54 10.74
N ARG A 50 -16.78 -10.32 11.45
CA ARG A 50 -16.92 -10.55 12.90
C ARG A 50 -16.30 -9.43 13.75
N GLY A 51 -15.66 -8.43 13.15
CA GLY A 51 -14.97 -7.37 13.87
C GLY A 51 -13.63 -7.77 14.48
N GLU A 52 -13.07 -8.91 14.09
CA GLU A 52 -11.76 -9.41 14.54
C GLU A 52 -10.60 -8.81 13.72
N PHE A 53 -10.88 -8.35 12.53
CA PHE A 53 -9.96 -7.62 11.66
C PHE A 53 -10.59 -6.30 11.24
N ASP A 54 -9.88 -5.19 11.46
CA ASP A 54 -10.35 -3.84 11.13
C ASP A 54 -9.59 -3.34 9.88
N PRO A 55 -10.19 -3.47 8.68
CA PRO A 55 -9.54 -3.07 7.44
C PRO A 55 -9.42 -1.55 7.34
N LEU A 56 -8.36 -1.09 6.67
CA LEU A 56 -8.14 0.32 6.40
C LEU A 56 -9.16 0.86 5.38
N THR A 57 -9.50 2.13 5.53
CA THR A 57 -10.18 2.89 4.47
C THR A 57 -9.22 3.16 3.30
N GLU A 58 -9.73 3.57 2.14
CA GLU A 58 -8.89 3.90 0.98
C GLU A 58 -7.88 5.01 1.29
N LYS A 59 -8.27 6.00 2.08
CA LYS A 59 -7.37 7.06 2.53
C LYS A 59 -6.26 6.52 3.42
N GLU A 60 -6.61 5.72 4.40
CA GLU A 60 -5.64 5.09 5.31
C GLU A 60 -4.68 4.16 4.57
N MET A 61 -5.15 3.47 3.52
CA MET A 61 -4.28 2.66 2.66
C MET A 61 -3.24 3.51 1.92
N LEU A 62 -3.63 4.68 1.41
CA LEU A 62 -2.70 5.61 0.79
C LEU A 62 -1.71 6.19 1.79
N GLU A 63 -2.16 6.48 3.00
CA GLU A 63 -1.31 6.97 4.08
C GLU A 63 -0.27 5.91 4.49
N GLU A 64 -0.66 4.64 4.59
CA GLU A 64 0.25 3.54 4.88
C GLU A 64 1.28 3.35 3.76
N LEU A 65 0.85 3.36 2.50
CA LEU A 65 1.75 3.26 1.35
C LEU A 65 2.74 4.43 1.32
N LYS A 66 2.27 5.65 1.56
CA LYS A 66 3.12 6.84 1.65
C LYS A 66 4.19 6.68 2.73
N LEU A 67 3.79 6.25 3.92
CA LEU A 67 4.69 6.05 5.04
C LEU A 67 5.73 4.95 4.75
N PHE A 68 5.33 3.86 4.09
CA PHE A 68 6.25 2.83 3.62
C PHE A 68 7.28 3.41 2.64
N VAL A 69 6.85 4.16 1.64
CA VAL A 69 7.73 4.78 0.64
C VAL A 69 8.69 5.78 1.29
N GLU A 70 8.21 6.61 2.23
CA GLU A 70 9.04 7.58 2.95
C GLU A 70 10.18 6.92 3.73
N ASN A 71 9.94 5.72 4.27
CA ASN A 71 10.89 4.99 5.10
C ASN A 71 11.74 3.97 4.33
N LEU A 72 11.43 3.71 3.07
CA LEU A 72 12.23 2.83 2.22
C LEU A 72 13.47 3.58 1.72
N THR A 73 14.65 3.07 2.06
CA THR A 73 15.94 3.70 1.71
C THR A 73 16.80 2.85 0.77
N ALA A 74 16.30 1.73 0.28
CA ALA A 74 16.99 0.91 -0.71
C ALA A 74 16.88 1.51 -2.10
N ASP A 75 17.98 1.56 -2.84
CA ASP A 75 17.93 1.88 -4.27
C ASP A 75 17.55 0.63 -5.05
N CYS A 76 16.32 0.61 -5.53
CA CYS A 76 15.71 -0.56 -6.15
C CYS A 76 14.76 -0.16 -7.28
N SER A 77 14.29 -1.14 -8.03
CA SER A 77 13.07 -0.98 -8.81
C SER A 77 11.86 -1.03 -7.87
N PHE A 78 10.88 -0.16 -8.09
CA PHE A 78 9.68 -0.11 -7.28
C PHE A 78 8.44 -0.34 -8.12
N ILE A 79 7.58 -1.26 -7.68
CA ILE A 79 6.31 -1.57 -8.32
C ILE A 79 5.20 -1.43 -7.29
N THR A 80 4.13 -0.75 -7.66
CA THR A 80 2.92 -0.71 -6.85
C THR A 80 1.69 -1.01 -7.70
N HIS A 81 0.81 -1.83 -7.17
CA HIS A 81 -0.48 -2.15 -7.80
C HIS A 81 -1.60 -1.22 -7.34
N HIS A 82 -1.29 -0.23 -6.51
CA HIS A 82 -2.28 0.78 -6.15
C HIS A 82 -2.58 1.67 -7.36
N THR A 83 -3.86 1.78 -7.71
CA THR A 83 -4.32 2.49 -8.94
C THR A 83 -3.81 3.92 -9.08
N VAL A 84 -3.67 4.62 -7.97
CA VAL A 84 -3.21 6.01 -7.93
C VAL A 84 -1.73 6.14 -8.27
N ALA A 85 -0.93 5.15 -7.94
CA ALA A 85 0.51 5.19 -8.07
C ALA A 85 1.07 4.22 -9.13
N ALA A 86 0.20 3.57 -9.90
CA ALA A 86 0.61 2.61 -10.93
C ALA A 86 1.57 3.20 -11.97
N ASN A 87 1.41 4.49 -12.29
CA ASN A 87 2.28 5.20 -13.24
C ASN A 87 3.68 5.51 -12.66
N LEU A 88 3.88 5.27 -11.38
CA LEU A 88 5.13 5.57 -10.67
C LEU A 88 6.04 4.35 -10.52
N THR A 89 5.63 3.23 -11.10
CA THR A 89 6.43 2.00 -11.21
C THR A 89 7.67 2.22 -12.05
N GLY A 90 8.80 1.63 -11.66
CA GLY A 90 10.02 1.63 -12.47
C GLY A 90 11.31 1.61 -11.64
N PRO A 91 12.47 1.68 -12.33
CA PRO A 91 13.78 1.65 -11.70
C PRO A 91 14.13 2.97 -10.99
N ASN A 92 15.28 2.98 -10.31
CA ASN A 92 15.85 4.15 -9.67
C ASN A 92 14.90 4.79 -8.63
N PHE A 93 14.43 3.97 -7.71
CA PHE A 93 13.45 4.37 -6.69
C PHE A 93 13.90 5.61 -5.92
N LEU A 94 15.14 5.65 -5.41
CA LEU A 94 15.60 6.76 -4.57
C LEU A 94 15.57 8.11 -5.30
N SER A 95 15.91 8.14 -6.58
CA SER A 95 15.86 9.37 -7.37
C SER A 95 14.43 9.85 -7.68
N ARG A 96 13.44 8.96 -7.59
CA ARG A 96 12.03 9.25 -7.85
C ARG A 96 11.16 9.29 -6.59
N LYS A 97 11.73 8.98 -5.45
CA LYS A 97 11.03 8.88 -4.18
C LYS A 97 10.19 10.12 -3.87
N ASP A 98 10.74 11.31 -4.05
CA ASP A 98 10.03 12.55 -3.77
C ASP A 98 8.81 12.74 -4.68
N LYS A 99 8.91 12.33 -5.94
CA LYS A 99 7.78 12.35 -6.88
C LYS A 99 6.69 11.37 -6.48
N ILE A 100 7.07 10.19 -6.02
CA ILE A 100 6.13 9.15 -5.55
C ILE A 100 5.40 9.67 -4.30
N VAL A 101 6.12 10.19 -3.33
CA VAL A 101 5.54 10.76 -2.10
C VAL A 101 4.59 11.93 -2.42
N ALA A 102 5.00 12.83 -3.32
CA ALA A 102 4.17 13.95 -3.74
C ALA A 102 2.85 13.50 -4.42
N ALA A 103 2.92 12.48 -5.27
CA ALA A 103 1.73 11.93 -5.94
C ALA A 103 0.78 11.26 -4.94
N LEU A 104 1.31 10.51 -3.97
CA LEU A 104 0.52 9.90 -2.91
C LEU A 104 -0.11 10.96 -2.00
N ASP A 105 0.63 12.00 -1.64
CA ASP A 105 0.11 13.11 -0.84
C ASP A 105 -1.00 13.87 -1.57
N HIS A 106 -0.84 14.12 -2.86
CA HIS A 106 -1.89 14.73 -3.70
C HIS A 106 -3.15 13.85 -3.73
N ALA A 107 -3.01 12.54 -3.89
CA ALA A 107 -4.13 11.61 -3.89
C ALA A 107 -4.85 11.56 -2.53
N ILE A 108 -4.10 11.62 -1.42
CA ILE A 108 -4.67 11.65 -0.07
C ILE A 108 -5.53 12.91 0.13
N ARG A 109 -5.09 14.06 -0.40
CA ARG A 109 -5.78 15.34 -0.24
C ARG A 109 -6.93 15.55 -1.21
N HIS A 110 -6.82 15.06 -2.44
CA HIS A 110 -7.72 15.40 -3.56
C HIS A 110 -8.32 14.18 -4.26
N GLY A 111 -7.93 12.95 -3.89
CA GLY A 111 -8.40 11.73 -4.53
C GLY A 111 -9.88 11.46 -4.25
N ASP A 112 -10.53 10.83 -5.22
CA ASP A 112 -11.91 10.34 -5.08
C ASP A 112 -11.88 8.96 -4.38
N MET A 113 -12.02 8.98 -3.06
CA MET A 113 -11.96 7.77 -2.22
C MET A 113 -13.13 6.82 -2.51
N ASP A 114 -14.31 7.34 -2.82
CA ASP A 114 -15.48 6.52 -3.14
C ASP A 114 -15.29 5.76 -4.45
N ARG A 115 -14.71 6.41 -5.44
CA ARG A 115 -14.38 5.78 -6.72
C ARG A 115 -13.32 4.68 -6.54
N MET A 116 -12.30 4.93 -5.74
CA MET A 116 -11.26 3.94 -5.42
C MET A 116 -11.86 2.73 -4.69
N ALA A 117 -12.71 2.97 -3.70
CA ALA A 117 -13.40 1.92 -2.97
C ALA A 117 -14.34 1.10 -3.87
N ALA A 118 -15.06 1.77 -4.77
CA ALA A 118 -15.92 1.10 -5.74
C ALA A 118 -15.12 0.21 -6.70
N TYR A 119 -13.99 0.70 -7.20
CA TYR A 119 -13.08 -0.07 -8.05
C TYR A 119 -12.60 -1.33 -7.32
N ARG A 120 -12.18 -1.21 -6.06
CA ARG A 120 -11.72 -2.33 -5.25
C ARG A 120 -12.81 -3.36 -5.00
N ARG A 121 -14.03 -2.92 -4.67
CA ARG A 121 -15.19 -3.83 -4.47
C ARG A 121 -15.55 -4.62 -5.73
N ASN A 122 -15.34 -4.04 -6.89
CA ASN A 122 -15.67 -4.67 -8.18
C ASN A 122 -14.53 -5.55 -8.74
N LYS A 123 -13.37 -5.55 -8.08
CA LYS A 123 -12.24 -6.36 -8.49
C LYS A 123 -12.54 -7.84 -8.29
N ARG A 124 -12.36 -8.64 -9.33
CA ARG A 124 -12.68 -10.09 -9.37
C ARG A 124 -11.43 -10.97 -9.29
N THR A 125 -10.28 -10.40 -9.58
CA THR A 125 -8.99 -11.12 -9.61
C THR A 125 -7.89 -10.24 -9.01
N LEU A 126 -6.79 -10.88 -8.64
CA LEU A 126 -5.57 -10.18 -8.20
C LEU A 126 -4.90 -9.44 -9.36
#